data_21a9bf2fa1e9ee91e7ac5f864ef325f6
#
_entry.id   21a9bf2fa1e9ee91e7ac5f864ef325f6
#
_cell.length_a   1.000
_cell.length_b   1.000
_cell.length_c   1.000
_cell.angle_alpha   90.00
_cell.angle_beta   90.00
_cell.angle_gamma   90.00
#
_symmetry.space_group_name_H-M   'P 1'
#
loop_
_entity.id
_entity.type
_entity.pdbx_description
1 polymer ?
#
loop_
_entity_poly.entity_id
_entity_poly.type
_entity_poly.pdbx_seq_one_letter_code
_entity_poly.pdbx_strand_id
1 'polypeptide(L)' 'MDTKFTVEESNLISIFEDKSREKVIRNICDVRKHLDDEEMLELVSRVLKKLDIMSDKEFAELEFVMAD' A
#
# COMPACT_ATOMS: atom_id res chain seq x y z
N MET A 1 15.04 8.71 6.22
CA MET A 1 14.67 8.21 5.56
C MET A 1 13.55 8.48 4.98
N ASP A 2 13.31 8.51 4.01
CA ASP A 2 12.34 8.87 3.38
C ASP A 2 11.55 7.87 2.96
N THR A 3 10.57 7.53 3.53
CA THR A 3 9.71 6.57 3.05
C THR A 3 8.72 7.30 2.26
N LYS A 4 8.26 6.77 1.23
CA LYS A 4 7.26 7.38 0.43
C LYS A 4 5.90 7.23 1.05
N PHE A 5 5.78 6.42 2.06
CA PHE A 5 4.52 6.17 2.71
C PHE A 5 4.55 6.66 4.15
N THR A 6 3.45 7.13 4.63
CA THR A 6 3.32 7.53 6.02
C THR A 6 3.18 6.27 6.87
N VAL A 7 3.20 6.44 8.17
CA VAL A 7 3.08 5.31 9.08
C VAL A 7 1.74 4.59 8.86
N GLU A 8 0.68 5.35 8.69
CA GLU A 8 -0.63 4.76 8.49
C GLU A 8 -0.66 3.99 7.17
N GLU A 9 -0.06 4.57 6.15
CA GLU A 9 -0.03 3.93 4.85
C GLU A 9 0.82 2.67 4.90
N SER A 10 1.93 2.71 5.61
CA SER A 10 2.79 1.55 5.73
C SER A 10 2.08 0.43 6.48
N ASN A 11 1.33 0.77 7.50
CA ASN A 11 0.58 -0.23 8.23
C ASN A 11 -0.46 -0.89 7.34
N LEU A 12 -1.11 -0.10 6.51
CA LEU A 12 -2.11 -0.65 5.61
C LEU A 12 -1.46 -1.63 4.63
N ILE A 13 -0.34 -1.23 4.05
CA ILE A 13 0.35 -2.09 3.11
C ILE A 13 0.79 -3.37 3.79
N SER A 14 1.21 -3.27 5.03
CA SER A 14 1.66 -4.42 5.77
C SER A 14 0.56 -5.47 5.93
N ILE A 15 -0.67 -5.03 6.09
CA ILE A 15 -1.80 -5.94 6.21
C ILE A 15 -2.01 -6.69 4.91
N PHE A 16 -1.79 -6.05 3.78
CA PHE A 16 -2.01 -6.67 2.49
C PHE A 16 -0.71 -7.08 1.82
N GLU A 17 0.34 -7.19 2.59
CA GLU A 17 1.64 -7.48 2.04
C GLU A 17 1.66 -8.72 1.19
N ASP A 18 2.34 -8.67 0.07
CA ASP A 18 2.46 -9.78 -0.81
C ASP A 18 3.76 -9.56 -1.55
N LYS A 19 4.27 -10.57 -2.19
CA LYS A 19 5.53 -10.46 -2.89
C LYS A 19 5.38 -9.66 -4.17
N SER A 20 4.20 -9.53 -4.64
CA SER A 20 3.97 -8.85 -5.90
C SER A 20 3.24 -7.55 -5.68
N ARG A 21 3.78 -6.49 -6.24
CA ARG A 21 3.15 -5.19 -6.17
C ARG A 21 1.73 -5.23 -6.75
N GLU A 22 1.59 -5.96 -7.84
CA GLU A 22 0.32 -6.08 -8.47
C GLU A 22 -0.71 -6.73 -7.57
N LYS A 23 -0.31 -7.74 -6.83
CA LYS A 23 -1.24 -8.41 -5.95
C LYS A 23 -1.64 -7.53 -4.78
N VAL A 24 -0.71 -6.74 -4.27
CA VAL A 24 -1.03 -5.80 -3.20
C VAL A 24 -2.05 -4.80 -3.71
N ILE A 25 -1.84 -4.27 -4.89
CA ILE A 25 -2.76 -3.31 -5.47
C ILE A 25 -4.14 -3.95 -5.63
N ARG A 26 -4.18 -5.16 -6.13
CA ARG A 26 -5.44 -5.84 -6.37
C ARG A 26 -6.19 -6.10 -5.06
N ASN A 27 -5.47 -6.55 -4.04
CA ASN A 27 -6.07 -6.84 -2.75
C ASN A 27 -6.65 -5.57 -2.14
N ILE A 28 -5.92 -4.48 -2.23
CA ILE A 28 -6.38 -3.21 -1.68
C ILE A 28 -7.57 -2.69 -2.47
N CYS A 29 -7.54 -2.84 -3.78
CA CYS A 29 -8.66 -2.41 -4.60
C CYS A 29 -9.92 -3.18 -4.26
N ASP A 30 -9.76 -4.44 -3.96
CA ASP A 30 -10.91 -5.27 -3.62
C ASP A 30 -11.52 -4.82 -2.31
N VAL A 31 -10.69 -4.51 -1.33
CA VAL A 31 -11.17 -4.04 -0.05
C VAL A 31 -11.83 -2.68 -0.22
N ARG A 32 -11.28 -1.84 -1.08
CA ARG A 32 -11.81 -0.51 -1.28
C ARG A 32 -13.27 -0.54 -1.70
N LYS A 33 -13.65 -1.54 -2.46
CA LYS A 33 -15.02 -1.63 -2.93
C LYS A 33 -16.00 -1.85 -1.80
N HIS A 34 -15.51 -2.35 -0.68
CA HIS A 34 -16.38 -2.66 0.42
C HIS A 34 -16.27 -1.65 1.57
N LEU A 35 -15.48 -0.62 1.39
CA LEU A 35 -15.31 0.35 2.46
C LEU A 35 -16.38 1.43 2.40
N ASP A 36 -16.87 1.79 3.57
CA ASP A 36 -17.86 2.83 3.61
C ASP A 36 -17.28 4.06 4.30
N ASP A 37 -16.14 3.95 4.93
CA ASP A 37 -15.55 5.01 5.70
C ASP A 37 -14.76 5.91 4.76
N GLU A 38 -15.11 7.16 4.67
CA GLU A 38 -14.46 8.08 3.78
C GLU A 38 -13.00 8.29 4.10
N GLU A 39 -12.65 8.28 5.35
CA GLU A 39 -11.26 8.47 5.72
C GLU A 39 -10.42 7.29 5.26
N MET A 40 -10.96 6.11 5.41
CA MET A 40 -10.25 4.93 4.94
C MET A 40 -10.18 4.90 3.43
N LEU A 41 -11.23 5.33 2.77
CA LEU A 41 -11.22 5.39 1.32
C LEU A 41 -10.14 6.34 0.83
N GLU A 42 -9.96 7.44 1.52
CA GLU A 42 -8.96 8.39 1.14
C GLU A 42 -7.58 7.81 1.35
N LEU A 43 -7.36 7.15 2.47
CA LEU A 43 -6.07 6.55 2.76
C LEU A 43 -5.75 5.46 1.73
N VAL A 44 -6.72 4.62 1.46
CA VAL A 44 -6.55 3.54 0.49
C VAL A 44 -6.25 4.10 -0.89
N SER A 45 -6.95 5.16 -1.27
CA SER A 45 -6.74 5.78 -2.57
C SER A 45 -5.33 6.34 -2.70
N ARG A 46 -4.82 6.93 -1.63
CA ARG A 46 -3.47 7.46 -1.66
C ARG A 46 -2.46 6.35 -1.82
N VAL A 47 -2.65 5.26 -1.08
CA VAL A 47 -1.75 4.13 -1.14
C VAL A 47 -1.76 3.54 -2.54
N LEU A 48 -2.94 3.37 -3.12
CA LEU A 48 -3.05 2.80 -4.44
C LEU A 48 -2.36 3.67 -5.48
N LYS A 49 -2.52 4.97 -5.35
CA LYS A 49 -1.90 5.87 -6.28
C LYS A 49 -0.38 5.79 -6.18
N LYS A 50 0.14 5.74 -4.99
CA LYS A 50 1.58 5.66 -4.79
C LYS A 50 2.12 4.33 -5.32
N LEU A 51 1.40 3.25 -5.08
CA LEU A 51 1.82 1.95 -5.57
C LEU A 51 1.80 1.90 -7.09
N ASP A 52 0.83 2.58 -7.67
CA ASP A 52 0.68 2.56 -9.11
C ASP A 52 1.82 3.30 -9.82
N ILE A 53 2.31 4.35 -9.24
CA ILE A 53 3.35 5.12 -9.88
C ILE A 53 4.75 4.63 -9.59
N MET A 54 4.91 3.74 -8.62
CA MET A 54 6.24 3.24 -8.34
C MET A 54 6.52 2.02 -9.18
N SER A 55 7.79 1.73 -9.37
CA SER A 55 8.17 0.57 -10.16
C SER A 55 8.25 -0.64 -9.25
N ASP A 56 8.32 -1.81 -9.84
CA ASP A 56 8.44 -3.05 -9.08
C ASP A 56 9.73 -3.05 -8.29
N LYS A 57 10.76 -2.45 -8.85
CA LYS A 57 12.03 -2.38 -8.18
C LYS A 57 11.92 -1.52 -6.93
N GLU A 58 11.23 -0.41 -7.03
CA GLU A 58 11.05 0.48 -5.88
C GLU A 58 10.22 -0.22 -4.82
N PHE A 59 9.23 -0.95 -5.23
CA PHE A 59 8.38 -1.68 -4.31
C PHE A 59 9.22 -2.72 -3.55
N ALA A 60 10.08 -3.42 -4.27
CA ALA A 60 10.92 -4.43 -3.64
C ALA A 60 11.84 -3.80 -2.60
N GLU A 61 12.30 -2.61 -2.88
CA GLU A 61 13.18 -1.95 -1.95
C GLU A 61 12.47 -1.49 -0.69
N LEU A 62 11.15 -1.34 -0.81
CA LEU A 62 10.43 -0.88 0.30
C LEU A 62 10.28 -1.87 1.35
N GLU A 63 10.42 -3.10 1.08
CA GLU A 63 10.17 -4.02 1.86
C GLU A 63 10.87 -4.07 2.95
N PHE A 64 10.70 -4.01 3.76
CA PHE A 64 10.25 -3.63 4.59
C PHE A 64 10.83 -4.08 5.71
N VAL A 65 11.34 -3.57 5.83
CA VAL A 65 11.91 -3.33 6.68
C VAL A 65 11.25 -3.47 7.87
N MET A 66 10.15 -3.34 7.95
CA MET A 66 9.51 -3.42 9.07
C MET A 66 9.61 -4.65 9.60
N ALA A 67 10.13 -5.38 9.02
CA ALA A 67 10.16 -6.56 9.48
C ALA A 67 10.96 -6.65 10.62
N ASP A 68 11.55 -6.15 11.02
CA ASP A 68 12.23 -6.39 12.07
C ASP A 68 12.12 -5.85 12.99
#